data_b581924c78c9f5b138065234d087c0d9
#
_entry.id   b581924c78c9f5b138065234d087c0d9
#
_cell.length_a   1.000
_cell.length_b   1.000
_cell.length_c   1.000
_cell.angle_alpha   90.00
_cell.angle_beta   90.00
_cell.angle_gamma   90.00
#
_symmetry.space_group_name_H-M   'P 1'
#
loop_
_entity.id
_entity.type
_entity.pdbx_description
1 polymer ?
#
loop_
_entity_poly.entity_id
_entity_poly.type
_entity_poly.pdbx_seq_one_letter_code
_entity_poly.pdbx_strand_id
1 'polypeptide(L)'
;MRLRIVVVDDSASFLDKFVSVLGAEFDVVATAMDGKSALESIRSCRPNVVVLDLEMPLLNGIEVTRELAKQHPSPAIVICSVESDPEVVEAAQQAGALGYVFKSRVAKDLVEAVKSVARGQSFISPA
;
A
#
# COMPACT_ATOMS: atom_id res chain seq x y z
N MET A 1 -7.85 -1.77 19.17
CA MET A 1 -7.66 -2.82 18.15
C MET A 1 -6.62 -2.38 17.15
N ARG A 2 -5.68 -3.25 16.84
CA ARG A 2 -4.63 -2.92 15.88
C ARG A 2 -5.13 -3.11 14.45
N LEU A 3 -4.76 -2.20 13.57
CA LEU A 3 -5.08 -2.33 12.15
C LEU A 3 -4.29 -3.50 11.55
N ARG A 4 -4.95 -4.22 10.64
CA ARG A 4 -4.38 -5.37 9.93
C ARG A 4 -3.92 -4.90 8.55
N ILE A 5 -2.65 -5.16 8.24
CA ILE A 5 -1.99 -4.64 7.05
C ILE A 5 -1.46 -5.81 6.20
N VAL A 6 -1.64 -5.72 4.91
CA VAL A 6 -0.92 -6.55 3.93
C VAL A 6 0.10 -5.65 3.24
N VAL A 7 1.34 -6.11 3.14
CA VAL A 7 2.44 -5.37 2.53
C VAL A 7 2.90 -6.09 1.27
N VAL A 8 3.02 -5.36 0.18
CA VAL A 8 3.35 -5.92 -1.14
C VAL A 8 4.49 -5.14 -1.78
N ASP A 9 5.59 -5.81 -2.09
CA ASP A 9 6.73 -5.24 -2.81
C ASP A 9 7.55 -6.39 -3.39
N ASP A 10 8.05 -6.26 -4.61
CA ASP A 10 8.87 -7.29 -5.25
C ASP A 10 10.33 -7.26 -4.79
N SER A 11 10.72 -6.23 -4.04
CA SER A 11 12.04 -6.14 -3.42
C SER A 11 11.99 -6.65 -1.98
N ALA A 12 12.71 -7.72 -1.69
CA ALA A 12 12.77 -8.28 -0.34
C ALA A 12 13.28 -7.25 0.68
N SER A 13 14.23 -6.41 0.30
CA SER A 13 14.77 -5.40 1.21
C SER A 13 13.76 -4.30 1.55
N PHE A 14 12.96 -3.84 0.58
CA PHE A 14 11.88 -2.89 0.86
C PHE A 14 10.79 -3.54 1.68
N LEU A 15 10.43 -4.78 1.36
CA LEU A 15 9.42 -5.52 2.11
C LEU A 15 9.80 -5.60 3.59
N ASP A 16 11.04 -5.98 3.89
CA ASP A 16 11.55 -6.06 5.26
C ASP A 16 11.50 -4.69 5.95
N LYS A 17 11.86 -3.63 5.23
CA LYS A 17 11.83 -2.27 5.76
C LYS A 17 10.41 -1.84 6.12
N PHE A 18 9.45 -2.10 5.23
CA PHE A 18 8.05 -1.74 5.48
C PHE A 18 7.50 -2.51 6.67
N VAL A 19 7.77 -3.81 6.74
CA VAL A 19 7.33 -4.65 7.87
C VAL A 19 7.93 -4.14 9.18
N SER A 20 9.21 -3.78 9.18
CA SER A 20 9.88 -3.23 10.35
C SER A 20 9.26 -1.90 10.80
N VAL A 21 9.01 -0.99 9.86
CA VAL A 21 8.43 0.32 10.17
C VAL A 21 7.00 0.17 10.69
N LEU A 22 6.21 -0.72 10.12
CA LEU A 22 4.81 -0.88 10.46
C LEU A 22 4.57 -1.77 11.68
N GLY A 23 5.43 -2.74 11.92
CA GLY A 23 5.19 -3.79 12.91
C GLY A 23 5.14 -3.31 14.37
N ALA A 24 5.65 -2.10 14.65
CA ALA A 24 5.59 -1.54 16.00
C ALA A 24 4.17 -1.11 16.40
N GLU A 25 3.34 -0.71 15.43
CA GLU A 25 2.01 -0.16 15.70
C GLU A 25 0.86 -0.95 15.08
N PHE A 26 1.13 -1.79 14.09
CA PHE A 26 0.10 -2.50 13.33
C PHE A 26 0.39 -4.00 13.27
N ASP A 27 -0.63 -4.77 12.91
CA ASP A 27 -0.47 -6.19 12.63
C ASP A 27 -0.24 -6.40 11.13
N VAL A 28 0.99 -6.72 10.74
CA VAL A 28 1.27 -7.12 9.36
C VAL A 28 0.88 -8.58 9.24
N VAL A 29 -0.26 -8.84 8.62
CA VAL A 29 -0.86 -10.19 8.59
C VAL A 29 -0.40 -11.03 7.41
N ALA A 30 0.11 -10.41 6.36
CA ALA A 30 0.67 -11.13 5.21
C ALA A 30 1.57 -10.20 4.40
N THR A 31 2.47 -10.81 3.64
CA THR A 31 3.31 -10.11 2.65
C THR A 31 3.18 -10.84 1.31
N ALA A 32 3.40 -10.10 0.22
CA ALA A 32 3.43 -10.66 -1.12
C ALA A 32 4.48 -9.94 -1.97
N MET A 33 4.96 -10.60 -3.02
CA MET A 33 6.02 -10.05 -3.86
C MET A 33 5.59 -9.82 -5.31
N ASP A 34 4.32 -10.07 -5.63
CA ASP A 34 3.75 -9.78 -6.94
C ASP A 34 2.26 -9.49 -6.81
N GLY A 35 1.67 -8.92 -7.88
CA GLY A 35 0.27 -8.49 -7.83
C GLY A 35 -0.72 -9.64 -7.71
N LYS A 36 -0.44 -10.78 -8.31
CA LYS A 36 -1.35 -11.94 -8.24
C LYS A 36 -1.39 -12.52 -6.83
N SER A 37 -0.22 -12.75 -6.24
CA SER A 37 -0.13 -13.23 -4.85
C SER A 37 -0.72 -12.23 -3.88
N ALA A 38 -0.57 -10.93 -4.16
CA ALA A 38 -1.16 -9.86 -3.36
C ALA A 38 -2.68 -9.98 -3.33
N LEU A 39 -3.33 -10.13 -4.49
CA LEU A 39 -4.78 -10.26 -4.55
C LEU A 39 -5.28 -11.48 -3.79
N GLU A 40 -4.57 -12.60 -3.88
CA GLU A 40 -4.91 -13.81 -3.14
C GLU A 40 -4.81 -13.59 -1.63
N SER A 41 -3.70 -13.00 -1.16
CA SER A 41 -3.49 -12.72 0.26
C SER A 41 -4.51 -11.74 0.81
N ILE A 42 -4.83 -10.70 0.06
CA ILE A 42 -5.83 -9.69 0.45
C ILE A 42 -7.21 -10.33 0.56
N ARG A 43 -7.55 -11.18 -0.38
CA ARG A 43 -8.84 -11.89 -0.38
C ARG A 43 -8.96 -12.79 0.86
N SER A 44 -7.87 -13.49 1.24
CA SER A 44 -7.85 -14.39 2.39
C SER A 44 -7.81 -13.65 3.72
N CYS A 45 -7.00 -12.60 3.82
CA CYS A 45 -6.73 -11.90 5.08
C CYS A 45 -7.73 -10.79 5.39
N ARG A 46 -8.35 -10.20 4.39
CA ARG A 46 -9.26 -9.05 4.52
C ARG A 46 -8.65 -7.95 5.37
N PRO A 47 -7.53 -7.36 4.96
CA PRO A 47 -6.85 -6.33 5.76
C PRO A 47 -7.64 -5.02 5.77
N ASN A 48 -7.31 -4.17 6.73
CA ASN A 48 -7.84 -2.80 6.78
C ASN A 48 -7.12 -1.91 5.77
N VAL A 49 -5.81 -2.11 5.62
CA VAL A 49 -4.96 -1.29 4.74
C VAL A 49 -4.01 -2.21 3.97
N VAL A 50 -3.77 -1.87 2.72
CA VAL A 50 -2.76 -2.51 1.89
C VAL A 50 -1.68 -1.49 1.56
N VAL A 51 -0.42 -1.84 1.84
CA VAL A 51 0.74 -1.04 1.44
C VAL A 51 1.35 -1.74 0.22
N LEU A 52 1.44 -1.04 -0.89
CA LEU A 52 1.58 -1.64 -2.20
C LEU A 52 2.60 -0.90 -3.05
N ASP A 53 3.60 -1.62 -3.55
CA ASP A 53 4.55 -1.07 -4.53
C ASP A 53 3.85 -0.79 -5.85
N LEU A 54 4.28 0.26 -6.54
CA LEU A 54 3.74 0.63 -7.84
C LEU A 54 4.21 -0.32 -8.94
N GLU A 55 5.49 -0.64 -8.97
CA GLU A 55 6.11 -1.44 -10.04
C GLU A 55 6.38 -2.87 -9.57
N MET A 56 5.62 -3.81 -10.10
CA MET A 56 5.74 -5.23 -9.76
C MET A 56 5.50 -6.09 -10.99
N PRO A 57 6.06 -7.32 -11.01
CA PRO A 57 5.74 -8.25 -12.09
C PRO A 57 4.29 -8.73 -12.00
N LEU A 58 3.74 -9.14 -13.14
CA LEU A 58 2.40 -9.69 -13.37
C LEU A 58 1.31 -8.62 -13.36
N LEU A 59 1.12 -7.91 -12.25
CA LEU A 59 0.19 -6.80 -12.14
C LEU A 59 0.88 -5.68 -11.40
N ASN A 60 0.89 -4.46 -11.95
CA ASN A 60 1.46 -3.31 -11.25
C ASN A 60 0.51 -2.80 -10.15
N GLY A 61 1.00 -1.90 -9.30
CA GLY A 61 0.23 -1.41 -8.17
C GLY A 61 -1.05 -0.68 -8.54
N ILE A 62 -1.09 0.01 -9.67
CA ILE A 62 -2.31 0.70 -10.14
C ILE A 62 -3.36 -0.33 -10.56
N GLU A 63 -2.96 -1.39 -11.25
CA GLU A 63 -3.88 -2.46 -11.65
C GLU A 63 -4.46 -3.19 -10.42
N VAL A 64 -3.61 -3.49 -9.44
CA VAL A 64 -4.07 -4.10 -8.18
C VAL A 64 -5.04 -3.18 -7.46
N THR A 65 -4.73 -1.88 -7.40
CA THR A 65 -5.59 -0.87 -6.78
C THR A 65 -6.96 -0.84 -7.44
N ARG A 66 -7.01 -0.85 -8.78
CA ARG A 66 -8.29 -0.88 -9.52
C ARG A 66 -9.11 -2.12 -9.19
N GLU A 67 -8.46 -3.29 -9.13
CA GLU A 67 -9.16 -4.53 -8.78
C GLU A 67 -9.72 -4.48 -7.36
N LEU A 68 -8.95 -3.98 -6.41
CA LEU A 68 -9.39 -3.86 -5.02
C LEU A 68 -10.52 -2.84 -4.86
N ALA A 69 -10.51 -1.77 -5.63
CA ALA A 69 -11.55 -0.74 -5.58
C ALA A 69 -12.92 -1.26 -6.01
N LYS A 70 -12.97 -2.36 -6.76
CA LYS A 70 -14.23 -3.00 -7.17
C LYS A 70 -14.86 -3.85 -6.08
N GLN A 71 -14.12 -4.15 -5.01
CA GLN A 71 -14.59 -4.99 -3.91
C GLN A 71 -15.38 -4.16 -2.90
N HIS A 72 -16.31 -4.80 -2.20
CA HIS A 72 -17.08 -4.17 -1.15
C HIS A 72 -17.16 -5.10 0.07
N PRO A 73 -16.63 -4.71 1.24
CA PRO A 73 -15.81 -3.51 1.44
C PRO A 73 -14.42 -3.66 0.83
N SER A 74 -13.83 -2.54 0.40
CA SER A 74 -12.46 -2.53 -0.10
C SER A 74 -11.51 -2.07 0.98
N PRO A 75 -10.26 -2.60 1.01
CA PRO A 75 -9.25 -2.07 1.93
C PRO A 75 -8.82 -0.68 1.49
N ALA A 76 -8.33 0.13 2.41
CA ALA A 76 -7.67 1.38 2.07
C ALA A 76 -6.27 1.07 1.52
N ILE A 77 -5.80 1.84 0.55
CA ILE A 77 -4.56 1.54 -0.17
C ILE A 77 -3.58 2.69 -0.05
N VAL A 78 -2.35 2.36 0.35
CA VAL A 78 -1.19 3.24 0.30
C VAL A 78 -0.22 2.69 -0.73
N ILE A 79 0.05 3.45 -1.78
CA ILE A 79 1.09 3.10 -2.74
C ILE A 79 2.42 3.65 -2.23
N CYS A 80 3.47 2.82 -2.23
CA CYS A 80 4.84 3.22 -1.93
C CYS A 80 5.67 3.08 -3.19
N SER A 81 6.32 4.15 -3.63
CA SER A 81 7.05 4.14 -4.88
C SER A 81 8.25 5.09 -4.85
N VAL A 82 9.26 4.79 -5.66
CA VAL A 82 10.34 5.75 -5.96
C VAL A 82 9.86 6.84 -6.91
N GLU A 83 8.75 6.61 -7.62
CA GLU A 83 8.21 7.55 -8.61
C GLU A 83 7.50 8.71 -7.91
N SER A 84 7.91 9.94 -8.23
CA SER A 84 7.33 11.15 -7.66
C SER A 84 6.65 12.05 -8.69
N ASP A 85 6.56 11.61 -9.94
CA ASP A 85 5.89 12.37 -11.00
C ASP A 85 4.43 12.62 -10.62
N PRO A 86 3.97 13.89 -10.60
CA PRO A 86 2.59 14.21 -10.24
C PRO A 86 1.53 13.50 -11.09
N GLU A 87 1.83 13.22 -12.36
CA GLU A 87 0.89 12.48 -13.22
C GLU A 87 0.73 11.04 -12.76
N VAL A 88 1.79 10.41 -12.29
CA VAL A 88 1.75 9.04 -11.76
C VAL A 88 1.00 9.00 -10.44
N VAL A 89 1.27 9.97 -9.55
CA VAL A 89 0.56 10.10 -8.28
C VAL A 89 -0.95 10.27 -8.54
N GLU A 90 -1.31 11.12 -9.48
CA GLU A 90 -2.71 11.35 -9.84
C GLU A 90 -3.37 10.07 -10.40
N ALA A 91 -2.67 9.32 -11.24
CA ALA A 91 -3.18 8.07 -11.78
C ALA A 91 -3.45 7.05 -10.66
N ALA A 92 -2.58 6.97 -9.66
CA ALA A 92 -2.78 6.11 -8.50
C ALA A 92 -4.02 6.52 -7.70
N GLN A 93 -4.20 7.83 -7.49
CA GLN A 93 -5.38 8.35 -6.79
C GLN A 93 -6.67 8.06 -7.54
N GLN A 94 -6.67 8.24 -8.85
CA GLN A 94 -7.83 7.96 -9.70
C GLN A 94 -8.18 6.47 -9.72
N ALA A 95 -7.20 5.60 -9.56
CA ALA A 95 -7.42 4.17 -9.46
C ALA A 95 -8.06 3.77 -8.12
N GLY A 96 -7.96 4.62 -7.10
CA GLY A 96 -8.58 4.40 -5.80
C GLY A 96 -7.63 4.42 -4.61
N ALA A 97 -6.33 4.70 -4.80
CA ALA A 97 -5.38 4.79 -3.69
C ALA A 97 -5.56 6.10 -2.94
N LEU A 98 -5.82 6.02 -1.65
CA LEU A 98 -5.90 7.20 -0.78
C LEU A 98 -4.53 7.70 -0.36
N GLY A 99 -3.54 6.82 -0.28
CA GLY A 99 -2.19 7.15 0.15
C GLY A 99 -1.16 6.96 -0.94
N TYR A 100 -0.16 7.83 -0.95
CA TYR A 100 1.01 7.71 -1.81
C TYR A 100 2.25 8.18 -1.04
N VAL A 101 3.16 7.26 -0.76
CA VAL A 101 4.37 7.53 0.01
C VAL A 101 5.58 7.30 -0.86
N PHE A 102 6.48 8.29 -0.93
CA PHE A 102 7.74 8.14 -1.63
C PHE A 102 8.66 7.22 -0.85
N LYS A 103 9.29 6.26 -1.52
CA LYS A 103 10.15 5.27 -0.84
C LYS A 103 11.28 5.90 -0.04
N SER A 104 11.75 7.09 -0.44
CA SER A 104 12.75 7.85 0.31
C SER A 104 12.24 8.39 1.66
N ARG A 105 10.93 8.38 1.88
CA ARG A 105 10.30 8.95 3.06
C ARG A 105 9.54 7.93 3.92
N VAL A 106 9.73 6.64 3.67
CA VAL A 106 8.99 5.58 4.36
C VAL A 106 9.11 5.68 5.88
N ALA A 107 10.32 5.91 6.39
CA ALA A 107 10.55 6.00 7.83
C ALA A 107 9.80 7.16 8.49
N LYS A 108 9.55 8.25 7.74
CA LYS A 108 8.86 9.44 8.26
C LYS A 108 7.34 9.38 8.01
N ASP A 109 6.94 8.87 6.84
CA ASP A 109 5.58 9.09 6.34
C ASP A 109 4.68 7.87 6.41
N LEU A 110 5.24 6.64 6.40
CA LEU A 110 4.41 5.45 6.18
C LEU A 110 3.39 5.20 7.29
N VAL A 111 3.79 5.33 8.55
CA VAL A 111 2.87 5.13 9.68
C VAL A 111 1.72 6.13 9.63
N GLU A 112 2.02 7.41 9.40
CA GLU A 112 0.98 8.45 9.28
C GLU A 112 0.07 8.21 8.09
N ALA A 113 0.63 7.79 6.97
CA ALA A 113 -0.17 7.48 5.78
C ALA A 113 -1.17 6.36 6.07
N VAL A 114 -0.72 5.27 6.72
CA VAL A 114 -1.60 4.16 7.08
C VAL A 114 -2.72 4.63 8.01
N LYS A 115 -2.40 5.42 9.02
CA LYS A 115 -3.41 5.98 9.93
C LYS A 115 -4.42 6.86 9.21
N SER A 116 -3.94 7.71 8.30
CA SER A 116 -4.81 8.63 7.55
C SER A 116 -5.77 7.88 6.64
N VAL A 117 -5.27 6.93 5.85
CA VAL A 117 -6.14 6.21 4.91
C VAL A 117 -7.12 5.29 5.65
N ALA A 118 -6.75 4.77 6.80
CA ALA A 118 -7.66 3.98 7.64
C ALA A 118 -8.85 4.80 8.12
N ARG A 119 -8.68 6.12 8.24
CA ARG A 119 -9.76 7.06 8.58
C ARG A 119 -10.50 7.61 7.36
N GLY A 120 -10.18 7.12 6.16
CA GLY A 120 -10.76 7.62 4.92
C GLY A 120 -10.15 8.93 4.42
N GLN A 121 -9.01 9.34 4.96
CA GLN A 121 -8.32 10.57 4.59
C GLN A 121 -7.17 10.30 3.65
N SER A 122 -6.96 11.16 2.66
CA SER A 122 -5.83 11.02 1.76
C SER A 122 -4.52 11.44 2.42
N PHE A 123 -3.42 10.85 1.95
CA PHE A 123 -2.07 11.23 2.37
C PHE A 123 -1.14 11.12 1.16
N ILE A 124 -0.38 12.18 0.90
CA ILE A 124 0.65 12.18 -0.14
C ILE A 124 1.92 12.72 0.48
N SER A 125 3.04 11.99 0.30
CA SER A 125 4.34 12.49 0.77
C SER A 125 4.63 13.87 0.20
N PRO A 126 5.19 14.81 0.98
CA PRO A 126 5.60 16.11 0.45
C PRO A 126 6.76 15.94 -0.54
N ALA A 127 6.74 16.73 -1.56
CA ALA A 127 7.77 16.73 -2.60
C ALA A 127 9.11 17.24 -2.06
#